data_ce62cf6d25225236af4820c7debe6e19
#
_entry.id   ce62cf6d25225236af4820c7debe6e19
#
_cell.length_a   1.000
_cell.length_b   1.000
_cell.length_c   1.000
_cell.angle_alpha   90.00
_cell.angle_beta   90.00
_cell.angle_gamma   90.00
#
_symmetry.space_group_name_H-M   'P 1'
#
loop_
_entity.id
_entity.type
_entity.pdbx_description
1 polymer ?
#
loop_
_entity_poly.entity_id
_entity_poly.type
_entity_poly.pdbx_seq_one_letter_code
_entity_poly.pdbx_strand_id
1 'polypeptide(L)'
;FGGITVTVPNDGKIGLIGLNGIGKTSLLLILGGLNQPTAGTVSTARGRRIGYLPQEAMQAFGDKDNTVYAEMLNVFADLQAQQERLHALEDEMAAGNHSPELLDKYGELQAAFEHAGGFDYEVRIQQTLQGLGLGKEAWHMPLNHLSGGQKTRALLARLLLEKPDLLMLDEPTNHLDIEAVEWLERILKEWDGAVLIVSHDRYFLDNVV
;
A
#
# COMPACT_ATOMS: atom_id res chain seq x y z
N PHE A 1 -7.79 26.02 10.83
CA PHE A 1 -9.19 25.69 10.54
C PHE A 1 -9.92 25.25 11.81
N GLY A 2 -11.25 25.39 11.83
CA GLY A 2 -12.07 24.99 12.98
C GLY A 2 -13.49 24.62 12.53
N GLY A 3 -14.20 23.86 13.39
CA GLY A 3 -15.60 23.49 13.13
C GLY A 3 -15.79 22.47 12.00
N ILE A 4 -14.78 21.63 11.72
CA ILE A 4 -14.91 20.55 10.73
C ILE A 4 -15.57 19.35 11.41
N THR A 5 -16.64 18.86 10.83
CA THR A 5 -17.27 17.58 11.18
C THR A 5 -17.36 16.75 9.90
N VAL A 6 -16.63 15.64 9.85
CA VAL A 6 -16.60 14.76 8.67
C VAL A 6 -16.60 13.30 9.14
N THR A 7 -17.30 12.47 8.41
CA THR A 7 -17.25 11.02 8.57
C THR A 7 -16.73 10.41 7.27
N VAL A 8 -15.72 9.54 7.38
CA VAL A 8 -15.18 8.79 6.24
C VAL A 8 -15.84 7.41 6.26
N PRO A 9 -16.71 7.08 5.29
CA PRO A 9 -17.28 5.73 5.17
C PRO A 9 -16.18 4.70 4.87
N ASN A 10 -16.42 3.42 5.18
CA ASN A 10 -15.42 2.35 5.00
C ASN A 10 -15.00 2.13 3.54
N ASP A 11 -15.85 2.49 2.59
CA ASP A 11 -15.65 2.43 1.13
C ASP A 11 -15.65 3.82 0.49
N GLY A 12 -15.63 4.87 1.32
CA GLY A 12 -15.72 6.25 0.86
C GLY A 12 -14.44 6.73 0.18
N LYS A 13 -14.60 7.42 -0.94
CA LYS A 13 -13.51 8.11 -1.63
C LYS A 13 -13.73 9.61 -1.49
N ILE A 14 -12.83 10.30 -0.85
CA ILE A 14 -12.97 11.72 -0.49
C ILE A 14 -11.78 12.51 -1.01
N GLY A 15 -12.06 13.53 -1.82
CA GLY A 15 -11.07 14.51 -2.29
C GLY A 15 -11.08 15.77 -1.44
N LEU A 16 -9.92 16.22 -0.98
CA LEU A 16 -9.72 17.49 -0.29
C LEU A 16 -9.08 18.50 -1.24
N ILE A 17 -9.83 19.54 -1.56
CA ILE A 17 -9.39 20.63 -2.44
C ILE A 17 -9.27 21.92 -1.63
N GLY A 18 -8.28 22.73 -1.92
CA GLY A 18 -8.12 24.05 -1.29
C GLY A 18 -6.77 24.67 -1.58
N LEU A 19 -6.62 25.95 -1.25
CA LEU A 19 -5.38 26.70 -1.42
C LEU A 19 -4.23 26.09 -0.62
N ASN A 20 -2.99 26.34 -1.08
CA ASN A 20 -1.80 25.94 -0.31
C ASN A 20 -1.78 26.64 1.05
N GLY A 21 -1.31 25.93 2.08
CA GLY A 21 -1.20 26.46 3.44
C GLY A 21 -2.52 26.50 4.24
N ILE A 22 -3.68 26.11 3.66
CA ILE A 22 -4.97 26.11 4.38
C ILE A 22 -5.09 24.99 5.43
N GLY A 23 -4.14 24.05 5.47
CA GLY A 23 -4.09 22.99 6.48
C GLY A 23 -4.58 21.61 6.00
N LYS A 24 -4.63 21.35 4.68
CA LYS A 24 -5.04 20.03 4.13
C LYS A 24 -4.19 18.88 4.68
N THR A 25 -2.87 18.99 4.58
CA THR A 25 -1.92 18.03 5.15
C THR A 25 -2.10 17.87 6.67
N SER A 26 -2.30 18.99 7.41
CA SER A 26 -2.54 18.92 8.85
C SER A 26 -3.83 18.14 9.17
N LEU A 27 -4.87 18.30 8.37
CA LEU A 27 -6.10 17.54 8.53
C LEU A 27 -5.88 16.05 8.27
N LEU A 28 -5.14 15.68 7.21
CA LEU A 28 -4.75 14.29 6.95
C LEU A 28 -4.00 13.68 8.14
N LEU A 29 -2.99 14.39 8.67
CA LEU A 29 -2.19 13.91 9.80
C LEU A 29 -3.03 13.73 11.08
N ILE A 30 -4.01 14.60 11.32
CA ILE A 30 -4.94 14.48 12.44
C ILE A 30 -5.86 13.27 12.25
N LEU A 31 -6.43 13.09 11.07
CA LEU A 31 -7.31 11.95 10.75
C LEU A 31 -6.56 10.62 10.80
N GLY A 32 -5.29 10.60 10.41
CA GLY A 32 -4.40 9.44 10.52
C GLY A 32 -3.87 9.16 11.93
N GLY A 33 -4.22 10.01 12.92
CA GLY A 33 -3.72 9.86 14.28
C GLY A 33 -2.23 10.20 14.46
N LEU A 34 -1.60 10.81 13.44
CA LEU A 34 -0.20 11.22 13.45
C LEU A 34 0.00 12.57 14.17
N ASN A 35 -1.06 13.39 14.22
CA ASN A 35 -1.09 14.65 14.97
C ASN A 35 -2.33 14.73 15.85
N GLN A 36 -2.20 15.42 16.99
CA GLN A 36 -3.33 15.68 17.89
C GLN A 36 -4.09 16.92 17.42
N PRO A 37 -5.43 16.94 17.42
CA PRO A 37 -6.20 18.15 17.19
C PRO A 37 -6.05 19.12 18.36
N THR A 38 -6.01 20.43 18.10
CA THR A 38 -6.00 21.47 19.15
C THR A 38 -7.30 21.48 19.94
N ALA A 39 -8.41 21.15 19.29
CA ALA A 39 -9.73 21.01 19.89
C ALA A 39 -10.56 20.01 19.07
N GLY A 40 -11.54 19.38 19.70
CA GLY A 40 -12.35 18.35 19.05
C GLY A 40 -11.81 16.92 19.30
N THR A 41 -12.42 15.95 18.64
CA THR A 41 -12.09 14.52 18.78
C THR A 41 -12.02 13.86 17.42
N VAL A 42 -11.09 12.92 17.26
CA VAL A 42 -11.03 12.00 16.14
C VAL A 42 -11.26 10.59 16.67
N SER A 43 -12.17 9.86 16.04
CA SER A 43 -12.47 8.47 16.38
C SER A 43 -12.21 7.57 15.17
N THR A 44 -11.36 6.58 15.36
CA THR A 44 -11.08 5.56 14.33
C THR A 44 -11.56 4.20 14.85
N ALA A 45 -12.16 3.39 13.99
CA ALA A 45 -12.57 2.04 14.35
C ALA A 45 -11.35 1.19 14.72
N ARG A 46 -11.48 0.39 15.80
CA ARG A 46 -10.37 -0.43 16.31
C ARG A 46 -9.93 -1.47 15.27
N GLY A 47 -8.62 -1.69 15.19
CA GLY A 47 -8.03 -2.70 14.31
C GLY A 47 -7.93 -2.30 12.84
N ARG A 48 -8.32 -1.08 12.48
CA ARG A 48 -8.17 -0.58 11.11
C ARG A 48 -6.74 -0.16 10.83
N ARG A 49 -6.22 -0.60 9.69
CA ARG A 49 -4.88 -0.22 9.18
C ARG A 49 -5.01 1.06 8.38
N ILE A 50 -4.17 2.03 8.69
CA ILE A 50 -4.13 3.32 8.00
C ILE A 50 -2.80 3.42 7.27
N GLY A 51 -2.85 3.67 5.95
CA GLY A 51 -1.70 3.97 5.11
C GLY A 51 -1.65 5.47 4.81
N TYR A 52 -0.49 6.08 4.95
CA TYR A 52 -0.29 7.49 4.65
C TYR A 52 0.87 7.71 3.69
N LEU A 53 0.59 8.36 2.57
CA LEU A 53 1.59 8.87 1.64
C LEU A 53 1.78 10.38 1.89
N PRO A 54 2.92 10.83 2.42
CA PRO A 54 3.24 12.25 2.51
C PRO A 54 3.60 12.83 1.15
N GLN A 55 3.47 14.14 0.99
CA GLN A 55 3.86 14.87 -0.21
C GLN A 55 5.33 14.61 -0.60
N GLU A 56 6.21 14.51 0.39
CA GLU A 56 7.61 14.12 0.20
C GLU A 56 7.96 12.92 1.10
N ALA A 57 8.34 11.81 0.48
CA ALA A 57 8.68 10.57 1.17
C ALA A 57 10.19 10.36 1.36
N MET A 58 10.98 11.44 1.46
CA MET A 58 12.45 11.35 1.52
C MET A 58 12.97 10.47 2.68
N GLN A 59 12.26 10.45 3.80
CA GLN A 59 12.63 9.68 5.01
C GLN A 59 11.83 8.37 5.17
N ALA A 60 11.00 8.01 4.19
CA ALA A 60 10.04 6.91 4.33
C ALA A 60 10.69 5.55 4.63
N PHE A 61 11.90 5.34 4.16
CA PHE A 61 12.61 4.06 4.32
C PHE A 61 13.79 4.14 5.30
N GLY A 62 14.09 5.35 5.83
CA GLY A 62 15.25 5.55 6.71
C GLY A 62 16.57 5.13 6.03
N ASP A 63 17.49 4.56 6.82
CA ASP A 63 18.77 4.04 6.36
C ASP A 63 18.71 2.54 5.99
N LYS A 64 17.56 2.06 5.49
CA LYS A 64 17.42 0.66 5.08
C LYS A 64 18.28 0.37 3.86
N ASP A 65 19.14 -0.63 3.97
CA ASP A 65 19.95 -1.15 2.85
C ASP A 65 19.18 -2.11 1.93
N ASN A 66 17.86 -2.14 2.04
CA ASN A 66 16.99 -2.98 1.25
C ASN A 66 16.88 -2.46 -0.19
N THR A 67 16.68 -3.37 -1.14
CA THR A 67 16.30 -2.99 -2.50
C THR A 67 14.81 -2.69 -2.59
N VAL A 68 14.40 -1.95 -3.63
CA VAL A 68 12.97 -1.68 -3.89
C VAL A 68 12.15 -2.97 -3.91
N TYR A 69 12.60 -3.97 -4.66
CA TYR A 69 11.87 -5.24 -4.79
C TYR A 69 11.81 -6.02 -3.47
N ALA A 70 12.90 -6.08 -2.73
CA ALA A 70 12.93 -6.74 -1.43
C ALA A 70 12.01 -6.05 -0.40
N GLU A 71 11.90 -4.72 -0.44
CA GLU A 71 10.95 -3.99 0.41
C GLU A 71 9.50 -4.30 0.06
N MET A 72 9.17 -4.51 -1.22
CA MET A 72 7.83 -4.95 -1.65
C MET A 72 7.56 -6.40 -1.22
N LEU A 73 8.55 -7.28 -1.31
CA LEU A 73 8.44 -8.66 -0.83
C LEU A 73 8.14 -8.74 0.67
N ASN A 74 8.69 -7.82 1.48
CA ASN A 74 8.41 -7.79 2.92
C ASN A 74 6.92 -7.59 3.26
N VAL A 75 6.14 -6.97 2.36
CA VAL A 75 4.69 -6.85 2.52
C VAL A 75 4.02 -8.24 2.57
N PHE A 76 4.61 -9.21 1.90
CA PHE A 76 4.12 -10.58 1.76
C PHE A 76 4.90 -11.60 2.59
N ALA A 77 5.56 -11.16 3.68
CA ALA A 77 6.38 -12.04 4.52
C ALA A 77 5.60 -13.26 5.04
N ASP A 78 4.32 -13.10 5.39
CA ASP A 78 3.46 -14.19 5.84
C ASP A 78 3.21 -15.22 4.72
N LEU A 79 3.03 -14.76 3.47
CA LEU A 79 2.86 -15.65 2.32
C LEU A 79 4.16 -16.37 1.99
N GLN A 80 5.31 -15.70 2.08
CA GLN A 80 6.62 -16.35 1.90
C GLN A 80 6.84 -17.45 2.95
N ALA A 81 6.52 -17.18 4.20
CA ALA A 81 6.61 -18.19 5.26
C ALA A 81 5.64 -19.37 5.05
N GLN A 82 4.45 -19.14 4.49
CA GLN A 82 3.53 -20.21 4.11
C GLN A 82 4.08 -21.03 2.93
N GLN A 83 4.67 -20.40 1.93
CA GLN A 83 5.30 -21.04 0.79
C GLN A 83 6.46 -21.94 1.21
N GLU A 84 7.34 -21.46 2.10
CA GLU A 84 8.42 -22.27 2.68
C GLU A 84 7.89 -23.51 3.41
N ARG A 85 6.78 -23.37 4.15
CA ARG A 85 6.13 -24.50 4.82
C ARG A 85 5.53 -25.51 3.84
N LEU A 86 4.93 -25.02 2.73
CA LEU A 86 4.42 -25.90 1.67
C LEU A 86 5.55 -26.71 1.04
N HIS A 87 6.67 -26.07 0.68
CA HIS A 87 7.84 -26.74 0.15
C HIS A 87 8.40 -27.80 1.12
N ALA A 88 8.46 -27.50 2.43
CA ALA A 88 8.90 -28.47 3.44
C ALA A 88 7.99 -29.71 3.49
N LEU A 89 6.67 -29.53 3.38
CA LEU A 89 5.72 -30.65 3.33
C LEU A 89 5.84 -31.45 2.02
N GLU A 90 6.09 -30.78 0.90
CA GLU A 90 6.36 -31.42 -0.39
C GLU A 90 7.63 -32.27 -0.34
N ASP A 91 8.69 -31.79 0.30
CA ASP A 91 9.94 -32.54 0.49
C ASP A 91 9.71 -33.78 1.36
N GLU A 92 8.92 -33.69 2.43
CA GLU A 92 8.53 -34.83 3.25
C GLU A 92 7.74 -35.88 2.46
N MET A 93 6.82 -35.45 1.60
CA MET A 93 6.07 -36.36 0.72
C MET A 93 6.98 -37.00 -0.33
N ALA A 94 7.91 -36.24 -0.90
CA ALA A 94 8.90 -36.77 -1.87
C ALA A 94 9.84 -37.79 -1.22
N ALA A 95 10.11 -37.67 0.08
CA ALA A 95 10.87 -38.65 0.87
C ALA A 95 10.08 -39.94 1.22
N GLY A 96 8.81 -40.03 0.79
CA GLY A 96 7.96 -41.21 0.96
C GLY A 96 6.99 -41.17 2.14
N ASN A 97 6.89 -40.05 2.84
CA ASN A 97 5.88 -39.88 3.90
C ASN A 97 4.55 -39.44 3.28
N HIS A 98 3.59 -40.34 3.23
CA HIS A 98 2.25 -40.09 2.69
C HIS A 98 1.18 -40.34 3.76
N SER A 99 1.46 -39.97 5.02
CA SER A 99 0.48 -40.13 6.09
C SER A 99 -0.76 -39.25 5.81
N PRO A 100 -1.96 -39.71 6.17
CA PRO A 100 -3.19 -38.92 6.00
C PRO A 100 -3.08 -37.54 6.65
N GLU A 101 -2.46 -37.43 7.83
CA GLU A 101 -2.28 -36.20 8.58
C GLU A 101 -1.38 -35.19 7.82
N LEU A 102 -0.35 -35.69 7.11
CA LEU A 102 0.53 -34.83 6.31
C LEU A 102 -0.21 -34.29 5.07
N LEU A 103 -0.99 -35.15 4.41
CA LEU A 103 -1.78 -34.77 3.24
C LEU A 103 -2.87 -33.76 3.61
N ASP A 104 -3.57 -33.96 4.72
CA ASP A 104 -4.58 -33.01 5.20
C ASP A 104 -3.95 -31.66 5.51
N LYS A 105 -2.83 -31.64 6.23
CA LYS A 105 -2.10 -30.41 6.57
C LYS A 105 -1.60 -29.67 5.32
N TYR A 106 -1.10 -30.40 4.32
CA TYR A 106 -0.69 -29.80 3.05
C TYR A 106 -1.90 -29.18 2.33
N GLY A 107 -3.01 -29.90 2.23
CA GLY A 107 -4.24 -29.43 1.59
C GLY A 107 -4.81 -28.17 2.25
N GLU A 108 -4.87 -28.15 3.58
CA GLU A 108 -5.34 -26.97 4.32
C GLU A 108 -4.43 -25.74 4.10
N LEU A 109 -3.10 -25.94 4.18
CA LEU A 109 -2.13 -24.86 3.99
C LEU A 109 -2.13 -24.36 2.56
N GLN A 110 -2.22 -25.25 1.56
CA GLN A 110 -2.29 -24.92 0.15
C GLN A 110 -3.55 -24.09 -0.17
N ALA A 111 -4.71 -24.52 0.33
CA ALA A 111 -5.96 -23.78 0.15
C ALA A 111 -5.90 -22.39 0.80
N ALA A 112 -5.33 -22.27 2.00
CA ALA A 112 -5.13 -20.98 2.66
C ALA A 112 -4.17 -20.06 1.89
N PHE A 113 -3.07 -20.61 1.36
CA PHE A 113 -2.09 -19.88 0.56
C PHE A 113 -2.70 -19.38 -0.76
N GLU A 114 -3.44 -20.24 -1.47
CA GLU A 114 -4.14 -19.86 -2.69
C GLU A 114 -5.18 -18.78 -2.43
N HIS A 115 -6.02 -18.95 -1.40
CA HIS A 115 -7.05 -17.96 -1.03
C HIS A 115 -6.46 -16.59 -0.67
N ALA A 116 -5.28 -16.57 -0.06
CA ALA A 116 -4.55 -15.34 0.27
C ALA A 116 -3.81 -14.71 -0.95
N GLY A 117 -3.90 -15.32 -2.14
CA GLY A 117 -3.23 -14.85 -3.36
C GLY A 117 -1.74 -15.17 -3.38
N GLY A 118 -1.34 -16.28 -2.76
CA GLY A 118 0.05 -16.71 -2.63
C GLY A 118 0.74 -17.00 -3.96
N PHE A 119 0.00 -17.38 -5.00
CA PHE A 119 0.58 -17.61 -6.33
C PHE A 119 0.77 -16.34 -7.16
N ASP A 120 0.14 -15.22 -6.76
CA ASP A 120 0.07 -14.00 -7.57
C ASP A 120 0.83 -12.81 -6.97
N TYR A 121 1.33 -12.90 -5.73
CA TYR A 121 1.90 -11.74 -5.04
C TYR A 121 3.12 -11.16 -5.76
N GLU A 122 3.98 -11.98 -6.37
CA GLU A 122 5.13 -11.49 -7.13
C GLU A 122 4.70 -10.75 -8.42
N VAL A 123 3.68 -11.27 -9.09
CA VAL A 123 3.10 -10.60 -10.28
C VAL A 123 2.48 -9.26 -9.88
N ARG A 124 1.78 -9.22 -8.74
CA ARG A 124 1.23 -7.97 -8.19
C ARG A 124 2.30 -6.95 -7.85
N ILE A 125 3.44 -7.37 -7.27
CA ILE A 125 4.60 -6.50 -7.03
C ILE A 125 5.08 -5.90 -8.35
N GLN A 126 5.33 -6.74 -9.35
CA GLN A 126 5.84 -6.31 -10.66
C GLN A 126 4.88 -5.33 -11.35
N GLN A 127 3.60 -5.65 -11.38
CA GLN A 127 2.57 -4.79 -11.98
C GLN A 127 2.46 -3.44 -11.25
N THR A 128 2.55 -3.44 -9.93
CA THR A 128 2.46 -2.21 -9.13
C THR A 128 3.68 -1.31 -9.35
N LEU A 129 4.88 -1.89 -9.35
CA LEU A 129 6.11 -1.12 -9.62
C LEU A 129 6.12 -0.55 -11.04
N GLN A 130 5.77 -1.37 -12.04
CA GLN A 130 5.70 -0.91 -13.44
C GLN A 130 4.60 0.15 -13.63
N GLY A 131 3.42 -0.07 -13.06
CA GLY A 131 2.30 0.87 -13.14
C GLY A 131 2.63 2.24 -12.57
N LEU A 132 3.50 2.33 -11.57
CA LEU A 132 3.99 3.58 -11.00
C LEU A 132 5.28 4.11 -11.69
N GLY A 133 5.66 3.57 -12.85
CA GLY A 133 6.82 4.00 -13.61
C GLY A 133 8.16 3.69 -12.92
N LEU A 134 8.20 2.67 -12.04
CA LEU A 134 9.44 2.11 -11.52
C LEU A 134 9.85 0.91 -12.38
N GLY A 135 10.68 1.17 -13.40
CA GLY A 135 11.18 0.16 -14.32
C GLY A 135 12.07 -0.88 -13.62
N LYS A 136 12.35 -1.99 -14.34
CA LYS A 136 13.13 -3.13 -13.80
C LYS A 136 14.52 -2.74 -13.30
N GLU A 137 15.11 -1.69 -13.87
CA GLU A 137 16.39 -1.13 -13.45
C GLU A 137 16.36 -0.58 -12.02
N ALA A 138 15.21 -0.07 -11.57
CA ALA A 138 15.03 0.45 -10.23
C ALA A 138 14.77 -0.65 -9.18
N TRP A 139 14.33 -1.85 -9.58
CA TRP A 139 13.88 -2.88 -8.64
C TRP A 139 15.00 -3.38 -7.72
N HIS A 140 16.21 -3.47 -8.25
CA HIS A 140 17.38 -3.93 -7.51
C HIS A 140 18.23 -2.79 -6.94
N MET A 141 17.79 -1.53 -7.12
CA MET A 141 18.46 -0.40 -6.50
C MET A 141 18.19 -0.37 -5.00
N PRO A 142 19.22 -0.09 -4.18
CA PRO A 142 19.02 0.20 -2.76
C PRO A 142 18.12 1.41 -2.57
N LEU A 143 17.22 1.35 -1.58
CA LEU A 143 16.25 2.41 -1.30
C LEU A 143 16.89 3.76 -0.98
N ASN A 144 18.07 3.76 -0.36
CA ASN A 144 18.85 4.96 -0.06
C ASN A 144 19.42 5.66 -1.31
N HIS A 145 19.58 4.93 -2.44
CA HIS A 145 20.05 5.48 -3.71
C HIS A 145 18.95 6.06 -4.60
N LEU A 146 17.70 5.87 -4.23
CA LEU A 146 16.57 6.42 -4.99
C LEU A 146 16.51 7.94 -4.88
N SER A 147 16.11 8.60 -5.97
CA SER A 147 15.71 10.01 -5.96
C SER A 147 14.47 10.23 -5.08
N GLY A 148 14.18 11.46 -4.65
CA GLY A 148 13.00 11.79 -3.86
C GLY A 148 11.69 11.31 -4.52
N GLY A 149 11.53 11.57 -5.82
CA GLY A 149 10.35 11.11 -6.58
C GLY A 149 10.27 9.58 -6.68
N GLN A 150 11.40 8.87 -6.84
CA GLN A 150 11.42 7.41 -6.82
C GLN A 150 11.07 6.87 -5.44
N LYS A 151 11.52 7.49 -4.35
CA LYS A 151 11.14 7.11 -2.98
C LYS A 151 9.65 7.28 -2.75
N THR A 152 9.06 8.38 -3.22
CA THR A 152 7.60 8.61 -3.11
C THR A 152 6.83 7.54 -3.88
N ARG A 153 7.24 7.21 -5.11
CA ARG A 153 6.63 6.14 -5.91
C ARG A 153 6.79 4.76 -5.27
N ALA A 154 7.95 4.45 -4.71
CA ALA A 154 8.19 3.18 -4.00
C ALA A 154 7.34 3.08 -2.72
N LEU A 155 7.17 4.17 -1.96
CA LEU A 155 6.27 4.19 -0.80
C LEU A 155 4.81 4.01 -1.23
N LEU A 156 4.38 4.67 -2.30
CA LEU A 156 3.04 4.49 -2.86
C LEU A 156 2.82 3.04 -3.29
N ALA A 157 3.79 2.42 -4.00
CA ALA A 157 3.74 1.01 -4.37
C ALA A 157 3.53 0.11 -3.15
N ARG A 158 4.32 0.32 -2.10
CA ARG A 158 4.20 -0.43 -0.85
C ARG A 158 2.81 -0.30 -0.23
N LEU A 159 2.30 0.93 -0.09
CA LEU A 159 0.98 1.19 0.47
C LEU A 159 -0.15 0.51 -0.33
N LEU A 160 -0.06 0.53 -1.67
CA LEU A 160 -1.03 -0.15 -2.53
C LEU A 160 -1.00 -1.67 -2.37
N LEU A 161 0.19 -2.25 -2.16
CA LEU A 161 0.37 -3.68 -1.91
C LEU A 161 -0.10 -4.10 -0.51
N GLU A 162 0.12 -3.26 0.51
CA GLU A 162 -0.34 -3.47 1.90
C GLU A 162 -1.86 -3.47 2.03
N LYS A 163 -2.57 -2.81 1.12
CA LYS A 163 -4.04 -2.67 1.10
C LYS A 163 -4.59 -2.24 2.47
N PRO A 164 -4.27 -1.03 2.97
CA PRO A 164 -4.83 -0.52 4.22
C PRO A 164 -6.35 -0.27 4.10
N ASP A 165 -7.05 -0.31 5.23
CA ASP A 165 -8.50 -0.01 5.30
C ASP A 165 -8.81 1.46 5.02
N LEU A 166 -7.89 2.36 5.35
CA LEU A 166 -7.90 3.77 4.99
C LEU A 166 -6.57 4.15 4.34
N LEU A 167 -6.62 4.53 3.08
CA LEU A 167 -5.48 5.04 2.34
C LEU A 167 -5.55 6.57 2.25
N MET A 168 -4.56 7.25 2.81
CA MET A 168 -4.47 8.71 2.79
C MET A 168 -3.31 9.14 1.89
N LEU A 169 -3.62 9.94 0.89
CA LEU A 169 -2.68 10.38 -0.13
C LEU A 169 -2.57 11.91 -0.16
N ASP A 170 -1.37 12.44 0.08
CA ASP A 170 -1.08 13.86 -0.01
C ASP A 170 -0.31 14.15 -1.31
N GLU A 171 -1.00 14.76 -2.29
CA GLU A 171 -0.51 15.08 -3.63
C GLU A 171 0.13 13.86 -4.36
N PRO A 172 -0.59 12.75 -4.51
CA PRO A 172 -0.02 11.50 -5.02
C PRO A 172 0.43 11.57 -6.49
N THR A 173 -0.10 12.52 -7.26
CA THR A 173 0.24 12.70 -8.68
C THR A 173 1.55 13.45 -8.91
N ASN A 174 2.08 14.10 -7.87
CA ASN A 174 3.38 14.75 -7.94
C ASN A 174 4.47 13.74 -8.29
N HIS A 175 5.29 13.79 -9.17
CA HIS A 175 6.33 12.82 -9.58
C HIS A 175 5.83 11.60 -10.39
N LEU A 176 4.56 11.58 -10.81
CA LEU A 176 4.04 10.58 -11.74
C LEU A 176 3.97 11.17 -13.14
N ASP A 177 4.28 10.37 -14.15
CA ASP A 177 3.94 10.66 -15.53
C ASP A 177 2.46 10.35 -15.81
N ILE A 178 1.99 10.70 -16.98
CA ILE A 178 0.57 10.55 -17.35
C ILE A 178 0.12 9.07 -17.27
N GLU A 179 0.97 8.15 -17.72
CA GLU A 179 0.64 6.71 -17.72
C GLU A 179 0.50 6.17 -16.29
N ALA A 180 1.38 6.60 -15.39
CA ALA A 180 1.31 6.23 -13.97
C ALA A 180 0.11 6.87 -13.26
N VAL A 181 -0.28 8.10 -13.61
CA VAL A 181 -1.50 8.74 -13.09
C VAL A 181 -2.74 7.94 -13.52
N GLU A 182 -2.89 7.63 -14.81
CA GLU A 182 -4.01 6.84 -15.34
C GLU A 182 -4.07 5.44 -14.71
N TRP A 183 -2.91 4.83 -14.48
CA TRP A 183 -2.83 3.54 -13.79
C TRP A 183 -3.30 3.66 -12.33
N LEU A 184 -2.85 4.70 -11.61
CA LEU A 184 -3.24 4.96 -10.22
C LEU A 184 -4.75 5.24 -10.10
N GLU A 185 -5.32 6.05 -11.00
CA GLU A 185 -6.77 6.31 -11.06
C GLU A 185 -7.56 5.00 -11.12
N ARG A 186 -7.16 4.09 -12.01
CA ARG A 186 -7.84 2.80 -12.17
C ARG A 186 -7.78 1.97 -10.88
N ILE A 187 -6.60 1.88 -10.24
CA ILE A 187 -6.45 1.14 -8.98
C ILE A 187 -7.28 1.76 -7.86
N LEU A 188 -7.32 3.09 -7.76
CA LEU A 188 -8.10 3.76 -6.72
C LEU A 188 -9.62 3.68 -6.96
N LYS A 189 -10.08 3.61 -8.20
CA LYS A 189 -11.49 3.34 -8.53
C LYS A 189 -11.96 1.99 -8.01
N GLU A 190 -11.10 0.99 -8.12
CA GLU A 190 -11.36 -0.39 -7.71
C GLU A 190 -10.97 -0.67 -6.24
N TRP A 191 -10.56 0.37 -5.49
CA TRP A 191 -10.11 0.20 -4.11
C TRP A 191 -11.27 -0.15 -3.18
N ASP A 192 -11.15 -1.28 -2.47
CA ASP A 192 -12.19 -1.78 -1.57
C ASP A 192 -12.26 -1.02 -0.22
N GLY A 193 -11.21 -0.28 0.14
CA GLY A 193 -11.13 0.50 1.38
C GLY A 193 -11.50 1.97 1.18
N ALA A 194 -11.48 2.73 2.27
CA ALA A 194 -11.63 4.18 2.21
C ALA A 194 -10.36 4.85 1.64
N VAL A 195 -10.57 5.89 0.83
CA VAL A 195 -9.47 6.71 0.28
C VAL A 195 -9.72 8.17 0.58
N LEU A 196 -8.71 8.84 1.12
CA LEU A 196 -8.72 10.27 1.37
C LEU A 196 -7.55 10.92 0.64
N ILE A 197 -7.85 11.79 -0.33
CA ILE A 197 -6.86 12.35 -1.25
C ILE A 197 -6.83 13.87 -1.10
N VAL A 198 -5.66 14.41 -0.91
CA VAL A 198 -5.37 15.83 -1.16
C VAL A 198 -4.72 15.94 -2.54
N SER A 199 -5.32 16.69 -3.44
CA SER A 199 -4.70 17.01 -4.73
C SER A 199 -5.14 18.36 -5.26
N HIS A 200 -4.29 18.98 -6.04
CA HIS A 200 -4.60 20.15 -6.86
C HIS A 200 -5.09 19.77 -8.25
N ASP A 201 -4.89 18.53 -8.67
CA ASP A 201 -5.34 17.98 -9.93
C ASP A 201 -6.83 17.59 -9.82
N ARG A 202 -7.68 18.50 -10.34
CA ARG A 202 -9.14 18.27 -10.33
C ARG A 202 -9.55 17.12 -11.24
N TYR A 203 -8.87 16.96 -12.37
CA TYR A 203 -9.18 15.89 -13.30
C TYR A 203 -8.97 14.51 -12.65
N PHE A 204 -7.83 14.35 -11.96
CA PHE A 204 -7.55 13.16 -11.18
C PHE A 204 -8.61 12.90 -10.10
N LEU A 205 -8.99 13.94 -9.33
CA LEU A 205 -10.01 13.79 -8.29
C LEU A 205 -11.38 13.43 -8.87
N ASP A 206 -11.83 14.11 -9.95
CA ASP A 206 -13.13 13.84 -10.59
C ASP A 206 -13.22 12.41 -11.15
N ASN A 207 -12.06 11.79 -11.46
CA ASN A 207 -11.99 10.41 -11.91
C ASN A 207 -12.00 9.38 -10.75
N VAL A 208 -11.56 9.73 -9.56
CA VAL A 208 -11.37 8.76 -8.46
C VAL A 208 -12.47 8.83 -7.40
N VAL A 209 -13.01 10.05 -7.13
CA VAL A 209 -13.93 10.35 -6.00
C VAL A 209 -15.40 10.27 -6.38
#